data_0abff068f409833acce9e179a197f57b
#
_entry.id   0abff068f409833acce9e179a197f57b
#
_cell.length_a   1.000
_cell.length_b   1.000
_cell.length_c   1.000
_cell.angle_alpha   90.00
_cell.angle_beta   90.00
_cell.angle_gamma   90.00
#
_symmetry.space_group_name_H-M   'P 1'
#
loop_
_entity.id
_entity.type
_entity.pdbx_description
1 polymer ?
#
loop_
_entity_poly.entity_id
_entity_poly.type
_entity_poly.pdbx_seq_one_letter_code
_entity_poly.pdbx_strand_id
1 'polypeptide(L)'
;MAHRKLGRVTEHRIALLRSQADALLRHERIRTTIAKAKELRPFVERLITVAKRSLADGADTGRAVHARRLVRRDLADREVAAKLFETIAPRFASRPGGYIRILRLGQRQGDAAEMAQVELLGSEYEPQADGADTPDSSGESTSGGVGGRIRRAASRMRGRQEDDRKSAPAGGKASRGPRAAPKRTRKKV
;
A
#
# COMPACT_ATOMS: atom_id res chain seq x y z
N MET A 1 -29.97 -0.95 2.16
CA MET A 1 -28.94 -0.79 3.21
C MET A 1 -28.46 0.66 3.21
N ALA A 2 -28.45 1.32 4.35
CA ALA A 2 -27.93 2.67 4.46
C ALA A 2 -26.40 2.64 4.31
N HIS A 3 -25.86 3.20 3.25
CA HIS A 3 -24.43 3.33 3.04
C HIS A 3 -23.85 4.38 4.00
N ARG A 4 -22.74 4.02 4.70
CA ARG A 4 -22.02 4.97 5.55
C ARG A 4 -21.37 6.04 4.70
N LYS A 5 -21.55 7.30 5.06
CA LYS A 5 -20.95 8.44 4.35
C LYS A 5 -19.44 8.58 4.65
N LEU A 6 -18.95 7.99 5.76
CA LEU A 6 -17.54 8.03 6.19
C LEU A 6 -16.96 9.45 6.36
N GLY A 7 -17.84 10.45 6.61
CA GLY A 7 -17.42 11.85 6.71
C GLY A 7 -16.87 12.45 5.41
N ARG A 8 -17.30 11.93 4.23
CA ARG A 8 -16.77 12.33 2.92
C ARG A 8 -17.89 12.65 1.94
N VAL A 9 -17.60 13.52 0.97
CA VAL A 9 -18.43 13.70 -0.22
C VAL A 9 -18.45 12.41 -1.05
N THR A 10 -19.51 12.23 -1.84
CA THR A 10 -19.75 10.95 -2.55
C THR A 10 -18.59 10.51 -3.42
N GLU A 11 -18.03 11.41 -4.20
CA GLU A 11 -16.91 11.12 -5.11
C GLU A 11 -15.65 10.65 -4.37
N HIS A 12 -15.28 11.38 -3.31
CA HIS A 12 -14.13 10.99 -2.46
C HIS A 12 -14.39 9.65 -1.75
N ARG A 13 -15.64 9.36 -1.33
CA ARG A 13 -15.98 8.08 -0.73
C ARG A 13 -15.83 6.93 -1.72
N ILE A 14 -16.31 7.11 -2.97
CA ILE A 14 -16.17 6.10 -4.02
C ILE A 14 -14.69 5.88 -4.36
N ALA A 15 -13.91 6.95 -4.52
CA ALA A 15 -12.48 6.87 -4.78
C ALA A 15 -11.74 6.11 -3.67
N LEU A 16 -12.08 6.37 -2.39
CA LEU A 16 -11.54 5.64 -1.25
C LEU A 16 -11.85 4.13 -1.34
N LEU A 17 -13.09 3.76 -1.65
CA LEU A 17 -13.50 2.35 -1.74
C LEU A 17 -12.80 1.65 -2.92
N ARG A 18 -12.64 2.32 -4.07
CA ARG A 18 -11.90 1.81 -5.22
C ARG A 18 -10.43 1.55 -4.88
N SER A 19 -9.75 2.51 -4.27
CA SER A 19 -8.36 2.36 -3.85
C SER A 19 -8.17 1.23 -2.82
N GLN A 20 -9.09 1.09 -1.85
CA GLN A 20 -9.04 -0.01 -0.89
C GLN A 20 -9.38 -1.37 -1.52
N ALA A 21 -10.29 -1.42 -2.50
CA ALA A 21 -10.60 -2.63 -3.24
C ALA A 21 -9.41 -3.10 -4.07
N ASP A 22 -8.74 -2.17 -4.75
CA ASP A 22 -7.51 -2.44 -5.50
C ASP A 22 -6.43 -3.05 -4.59
N ALA A 23 -6.16 -2.41 -3.45
CA ALA A 23 -5.21 -2.91 -2.47
C ALA A 23 -5.61 -4.29 -1.90
N LEU A 24 -6.91 -4.51 -1.60
CA LEU A 24 -7.39 -5.79 -1.09
C LEU A 24 -7.25 -6.92 -2.11
N LEU A 25 -7.58 -6.69 -3.38
CA LEU A 25 -7.46 -7.70 -4.42
C LEU A 25 -5.99 -7.99 -4.76
N ARG A 26 -5.11 -6.98 -4.68
CA ARG A 26 -3.67 -7.12 -4.90
C ARG A 26 -3.00 -7.96 -3.82
N HIS A 27 -3.20 -7.57 -2.56
CA HIS A 27 -2.53 -8.16 -1.39
C HIS A 27 -3.34 -9.25 -0.69
N GLU A 28 -4.60 -9.46 -1.08
CA GLU A 28 -5.57 -10.40 -0.51
C GLU A 28 -5.93 -10.12 0.96
N ARG A 29 -5.26 -9.18 1.61
CA ARG A 29 -5.54 -8.69 2.96
C ARG A 29 -5.10 -7.24 3.12
N ILE A 30 -5.86 -6.47 3.89
CA ILE A 30 -5.52 -5.09 4.27
C ILE A 30 -5.95 -4.81 5.70
N ARG A 31 -5.29 -3.85 6.34
CA ARG A 31 -5.70 -3.31 7.65
C ARG A 31 -6.35 -1.94 7.46
N THR A 32 -7.53 -1.75 8.02
CA THR A 32 -8.28 -0.48 7.93
C THR A 32 -9.18 -0.31 9.14
N THR A 33 -9.89 0.82 9.25
CA THR A 33 -10.87 1.00 10.32
C THR A 33 -12.13 0.18 10.07
N ILE A 34 -12.80 -0.27 11.13
CA ILE A 34 -13.99 -1.15 11.04
C ILE A 34 -15.13 -0.53 10.22
N ALA A 35 -15.30 0.80 10.29
CA ALA A 35 -16.32 1.50 9.51
C ALA A 35 -16.04 1.41 7.99
N LYS A 36 -14.77 1.57 7.58
CA LYS A 36 -14.35 1.41 6.17
C LYS A 36 -14.43 -0.04 5.73
N ALA A 37 -13.99 -0.99 6.57
CA ALA A 37 -14.08 -2.42 6.29
C ALA A 37 -15.52 -2.88 6.00
N LYS A 38 -16.48 -2.39 6.81
CA LYS A 38 -17.90 -2.71 6.62
C LYS A 38 -18.49 -2.17 5.32
N GLU A 39 -18.02 -1.02 4.81
CA GLU A 39 -18.45 -0.48 3.51
C GLU A 39 -17.68 -1.11 2.33
N LEU A 40 -16.42 -1.48 2.53
CA LEU A 40 -15.60 -2.13 1.52
C LEU A 40 -16.12 -3.52 1.16
N ARG A 41 -16.59 -4.28 2.16
CA ARG A 41 -17.07 -5.65 1.98
C ARG A 41 -18.12 -5.78 0.87
N PRO A 42 -19.29 -5.10 0.90
CA PRO A 42 -20.30 -5.25 -0.15
C PRO A 42 -19.79 -4.74 -1.51
N PHE A 43 -18.89 -3.76 -1.53
CA PHE A 43 -18.31 -3.24 -2.76
C PHE A 43 -17.46 -4.31 -3.47
N VAL A 44 -16.53 -4.94 -2.75
CA VAL A 44 -15.64 -5.98 -3.33
C VAL A 44 -16.39 -7.27 -3.60
N GLU A 45 -17.31 -7.69 -2.73
CA GLU A 45 -18.15 -8.89 -2.97
C GLU A 45 -18.97 -8.76 -4.26
N ARG A 46 -19.44 -7.55 -4.59
CA ARG A 46 -20.10 -7.28 -5.88
C ARG A 46 -19.15 -7.47 -7.07
N LEU A 47 -17.90 -6.98 -6.99
CA LEU A 47 -16.90 -7.15 -8.06
C LEU A 47 -16.58 -8.62 -8.28
N ILE A 48 -16.37 -9.38 -7.21
CA ILE A 48 -16.12 -10.84 -7.28
C ILE A 48 -17.35 -11.57 -7.88
N THR A 49 -18.56 -11.18 -7.51
CA THR A 49 -19.78 -11.78 -8.05
C THR A 49 -19.92 -11.53 -9.56
N VAL A 50 -19.62 -10.30 -10.02
CA VAL A 50 -19.64 -9.95 -11.45
C VAL A 50 -18.61 -10.77 -12.22
N ALA A 51 -17.39 -10.87 -11.70
CA ALA A 51 -16.33 -11.66 -12.31
C ALA A 51 -16.69 -13.16 -12.36
N LYS A 52 -17.19 -13.72 -11.26
CA LYS A 52 -17.60 -15.11 -11.17
C LYS A 52 -18.72 -15.49 -12.17
N ARG A 53 -19.75 -14.65 -12.24
CA ARG A 53 -20.86 -14.88 -13.20
C ARG A 53 -20.37 -14.89 -14.65
N SER A 54 -19.41 -14.02 -14.97
CA SER A 54 -18.86 -13.98 -16.35
C SER A 54 -18.06 -15.21 -16.72
N LEU A 55 -17.45 -15.90 -15.76
CA LEU A 55 -16.75 -17.17 -15.99
C LEU A 55 -17.72 -18.32 -16.26
N ALA A 56 -18.87 -18.33 -15.58
CA ALA A 56 -19.91 -19.33 -15.78
C ALA A 56 -20.52 -19.27 -17.20
N ASP A 57 -20.56 -18.08 -17.78
CA ASP A 57 -21.12 -17.86 -19.14
C ASP A 57 -20.10 -18.12 -20.27
N GLY A 58 -18.84 -18.44 -19.97
CA GLY A 58 -17.75 -18.65 -20.93
C GLY A 58 -16.95 -17.36 -21.23
N ALA A 59 -15.62 -17.53 -21.42
CA ALA A 59 -14.66 -16.42 -21.51
C ALA A 59 -14.87 -15.48 -22.71
N ASP A 60 -15.39 -16.00 -23.82
CA ASP A 60 -15.53 -15.28 -25.08
C ASP A 60 -16.93 -14.72 -25.33
N THR A 61 -17.80 -14.83 -24.36
CA THR A 61 -19.17 -14.34 -24.47
C THR A 61 -19.22 -12.81 -24.32
N GLY A 62 -20.14 -12.14 -25.04
CA GLY A 62 -20.35 -10.69 -24.90
C GLY A 62 -20.59 -10.25 -23.44
N ARG A 63 -21.14 -11.16 -22.59
CA ARG A 63 -21.30 -10.94 -21.13
C ARG A 63 -19.96 -10.88 -20.41
N ALA A 64 -18.98 -11.69 -20.79
CA ALA A 64 -17.65 -11.65 -20.21
C ALA A 64 -16.92 -10.34 -20.51
N VAL A 65 -17.03 -9.86 -21.74
CA VAL A 65 -16.50 -8.54 -22.14
C VAL A 65 -17.18 -7.41 -21.36
N HIS A 66 -18.50 -7.49 -21.21
CA HIS A 66 -19.26 -6.52 -20.43
C HIS A 66 -18.84 -6.52 -18.94
N ALA A 67 -18.69 -7.69 -18.35
CA ALA A 67 -18.23 -7.83 -16.95
C ALA A 67 -16.84 -7.22 -16.74
N ARG A 68 -15.89 -7.49 -17.66
CA ARG A 68 -14.55 -6.87 -17.62
C ARG A 68 -14.61 -5.34 -17.71
N ARG A 69 -15.49 -4.78 -18.54
CA ARG A 69 -15.70 -3.32 -18.63
C ARG A 69 -16.27 -2.74 -17.34
N LEU A 70 -17.25 -3.44 -16.72
CA LEU A 70 -17.81 -3.02 -15.42
C LEU A 70 -16.76 -3.01 -14.31
N VAL A 71 -15.98 -4.08 -14.21
CA VAL A 71 -14.91 -4.18 -13.20
C VAL A 71 -13.85 -3.10 -13.43
N ARG A 72 -13.43 -2.84 -14.66
CA ARG A 72 -12.44 -1.81 -14.98
C ARG A 72 -12.89 -0.38 -14.72
N ARG A 73 -14.18 -0.12 -14.62
CA ARG A 73 -14.71 1.17 -14.19
C ARG A 73 -14.38 1.44 -12.71
N ASP A 74 -14.33 0.38 -11.90
CA ASP A 74 -14.14 0.46 -10.46
C ASP A 74 -12.70 0.13 -10.02
N LEU A 75 -11.97 -0.70 -10.79
CA LEU A 75 -10.55 -1.01 -10.59
C LEU A 75 -9.71 -0.33 -11.69
N ALA A 76 -8.88 0.63 -11.28
CA ALA A 76 -8.04 1.38 -12.20
C ALA A 76 -6.88 0.52 -12.74
N ASP A 77 -6.34 -0.39 -11.91
CA ASP A 77 -5.21 -1.22 -12.26
C ASP A 77 -5.64 -2.42 -13.11
N ARG A 78 -4.98 -2.55 -14.26
CA ARG A 78 -5.23 -3.65 -15.21
C ARG A 78 -4.78 -5.00 -14.66
N GLU A 79 -3.66 -5.03 -13.93
CA GLU A 79 -3.09 -6.26 -13.36
C GLU A 79 -4.00 -6.83 -12.27
N VAL A 80 -4.52 -5.96 -11.40
CA VAL A 80 -5.47 -6.35 -10.34
C VAL A 80 -6.77 -6.84 -10.96
N ALA A 81 -7.25 -6.18 -12.02
CA ALA A 81 -8.43 -6.65 -12.74
C ALA A 81 -8.17 -8.03 -13.39
N ALA A 82 -7.02 -8.27 -13.99
CA ALA A 82 -6.65 -9.58 -14.53
C ALA A 82 -6.60 -10.65 -13.41
N LYS A 83 -5.91 -10.38 -12.30
CA LYS A 83 -5.87 -11.26 -11.11
C LYS A 83 -7.26 -11.63 -10.62
N LEU A 84 -8.20 -10.67 -10.63
CA LEU A 84 -9.59 -10.92 -10.22
C LEU A 84 -10.26 -12.00 -11.09
N PHE A 85 -10.11 -11.94 -12.43
CA PHE A 85 -10.73 -12.91 -13.33
C PHE A 85 -9.99 -14.24 -13.42
N GLU A 86 -8.64 -14.22 -13.37
CA GLU A 86 -7.81 -15.40 -13.60
C GLU A 86 -7.59 -16.24 -12.33
N THR A 87 -7.48 -15.60 -11.18
CA THR A 87 -7.12 -16.28 -9.93
C THR A 87 -8.25 -16.27 -8.90
N ILE A 88 -8.83 -15.10 -8.62
CA ILE A 88 -9.77 -14.93 -7.50
C ILE A 88 -11.15 -15.47 -7.84
N ALA A 89 -11.70 -15.16 -9.02
CA ALA A 89 -13.04 -15.58 -9.39
C ALA A 89 -13.18 -17.11 -9.52
N PRO A 90 -12.22 -17.87 -10.10
CA PRO A 90 -12.26 -19.32 -10.11
C PRO A 90 -12.23 -19.93 -8.70
N ARG A 91 -11.42 -19.37 -7.79
CA ARG A 91 -11.34 -19.80 -6.37
C ARG A 91 -12.72 -19.80 -5.69
N PHE A 92 -13.55 -18.83 -6.04
CA PHE A 92 -14.89 -18.69 -5.45
C PHE A 92 -16.02 -19.27 -6.31
N ALA A 93 -15.75 -20.04 -7.33
CA ALA A 93 -16.76 -20.56 -8.26
C ALA A 93 -17.90 -21.30 -7.56
N SER A 94 -17.59 -22.15 -6.58
CA SER A 94 -18.56 -22.94 -5.81
C SER A 94 -19.26 -22.18 -4.68
N ARG A 95 -18.72 -21.03 -4.25
CA ARG A 95 -19.24 -20.30 -3.08
C ARG A 95 -20.32 -19.29 -3.51
N PRO A 96 -21.53 -19.32 -2.90
CA PRO A 96 -22.62 -18.42 -3.31
C PRO A 96 -22.40 -16.96 -2.89
N GLY A 97 -21.58 -16.70 -1.85
CA GLY A 97 -21.28 -15.35 -1.33
C GLY A 97 -20.38 -15.41 -0.10
N GLY A 98 -20.15 -14.24 0.54
CA GLY A 98 -19.32 -14.16 1.74
C GLY A 98 -17.85 -14.46 1.44
N TYR A 99 -17.28 -13.76 0.46
CA TYR A 99 -15.90 -13.97 0.02
C TYR A 99 -14.88 -13.33 0.93
N ILE A 100 -15.33 -12.44 1.84
CA ILE A 100 -14.47 -11.58 2.65
C ILE A 100 -14.73 -11.84 4.13
N ARG A 101 -13.66 -11.96 4.91
CA ARG A 101 -13.67 -12.00 6.37
C ARG A 101 -13.15 -10.69 6.94
N ILE A 102 -13.79 -10.20 8.01
CA ILE A 102 -13.37 -9.01 8.76
C ILE A 102 -13.00 -9.46 10.17
N LEU A 103 -11.73 -9.30 10.54
CA LEU A 103 -11.19 -9.60 11.86
C LEU A 103 -10.95 -8.30 12.60
N ARG A 104 -11.41 -8.18 13.85
CA ARG A 104 -11.13 -7.00 14.69
C ARG A 104 -9.73 -7.12 15.27
N LEU A 105 -8.95 -6.04 15.17
CA LEU A 105 -7.56 -5.98 15.66
C LEU A 105 -7.41 -5.18 16.97
N GLY A 106 -8.49 -4.53 17.44
CA GLY A 106 -8.43 -3.63 18.58
C GLY A 106 -8.39 -2.17 18.19
N GLN A 107 -7.94 -1.32 19.08
CA GLN A 107 -7.89 0.14 18.90
C GLN A 107 -6.52 0.59 18.41
N ARG A 108 -6.48 1.62 17.57
CA ARG A 108 -5.26 2.26 17.10
C ARG A 108 -4.73 3.21 18.15
N GLN A 109 -3.41 3.22 18.37
CA GLN A 109 -2.76 4.19 19.23
C GLN A 109 -2.95 5.61 18.69
N GLY A 110 -3.17 6.55 19.57
CA GLY A 110 -3.37 7.97 19.28
C GLY A 110 -4.84 8.38 19.24
N ASP A 111 -5.65 7.81 18.33
CA ASP A 111 -7.06 8.21 18.16
C ASP A 111 -8.10 7.16 18.63
N ALA A 112 -7.65 6.05 19.21
CA ALA A 112 -8.50 4.94 19.67
C ALA A 112 -9.49 4.42 18.60
N ALA A 113 -9.22 4.64 17.31
CA ALA A 113 -10.08 4.14 16.24
C ALA A 113 -10.06 2.61 16.21
N GLU A 114 -11.25 1.98 16.14
CA GLU A 114 -11.36 0.53 15.99
C GLU A 114 -10.79 0.08 14.64
N MET A 115 -9.78 -0.78 14.69
CA MET A 115 -9.11 -1.35 13.52
C MET A 115 -9.66 -2.72 13.18
N ALA A 116 -9.64 -3.02 11.90
CA ALA A 116 -9.99 -4.34 11.39
C ALA A 116 -9.06 -4.77 10.26
N GLN A 117 -8.77 -6.04 10.21
CA GLN A 117 -8.17 -6.69 9.05
C GLN A 117 -9.28 -7.23 8.16
N VAL A 118 -9.19 -6.93 6.89
CA VAL A 118 -10.07 -7.45 5.84
C VAL A 118 -9.25 -8.41 5.01
N GLU A 119 -9.73 -9.64 4.85
CA GLU A 119 -9.05 -10.68 4.10
C GLU A 119 -9.99 -11.42 3.15
N LEU A 120 -9.47 -11.89 2.02
CA LEU A 120 -10.16 -12.81 1.13
C LEU A 120 -10.09 -14.22 1.72
N LEU A 121 -11.20 -14.95 1.69
CA LEU A 121 -11.21 -16.35 2.09
C LEU A 121 -10.47 -17.22 1.08
N GLY A 122 -9.71 -18.23 1.58
CA GLY A 122 -8.92 -19.10 0.72
C GLY A 122 -7.66 -18.45 0.14
N SER A 123 -7.24 -17.27 0.64
CA SER A 123 -5.87 -16.87 0.50
C SER A 123 -5.03 -17.77 1.41
N GLU A 124 -4.18 -18.56 0.85
CA GLU A 124 -3.12 -19.23 1.58
C GLU A 124 -2.12 -18.17 2.02
N TYR A 125 -2.46 -17.53 3.13
CA TYR A 125 -1.53 -16.62 3.77
C TYR A 125 -0.54 -17.45 4.57
N GLU A 126 0.62 -17.68 4.00
CA GLU A 126 1.82 -17.91 4.78
C GLU A 126 2.18 -16.57 5.44
N PRO A 127 2.14 -16.47 6.79
CA PRO A 127 2.64 -15.29 7.46
C PRO A 127 4.12 -15.17 7.06
N GLN A 128 4.43 -14.30 6.08
CA GLN A 128 5.77 -13.77 6.01
C GLN A 128 6.02 -13.22 7.40
N ALA A 129 6.98 -13.80 8.09
CA ALA A 129 7.49 -13.28 9.32
C ALA A 129 8.06 -11.88 8.97
N ASP A 130 7.17 -10.88 8.99
CA ASP A 130 7.58 -9.50 9.13
C ASP A 130 8.44 -9.52 10.37
N GLY A 131 9.75 -9.21 10.20
CA GLY A 131 10.74 -9.34 11.25
C GLY A 131 10.18 -8.87 12.58
N ALA A 132 9.72 -9.83 13.35
CA ALA A 132 9.30 -9.56 14.70
C ALA A 132 10.60 -9.20 15.41
N ASP A 133 10.78 -7.91 15.68
CA ASP A 133 11.47 -7.50 16.88
C ASP A 133 10.72 -8.13 18.06
N THR A 134 10.98 -9.41 18.27
CA THR A 134 10.76 -10.04 19.56
C THR A 134 11.80 -9.41 20.47
N PRO A 135 11.43 -8.69 21.52
CA PRO A 135 12.36 -8.46 22.62
C PRO A 135 12.62 -9.84 23.21
N ASP A 136 13.81 -10.37 22.90
CA ASP A 136 14.36 -11.57 23.51
C ASP A 136 14.46 -11.35 25.01
N SER A 137 13.48 -11.89 25.75
CA SER A 137 13.52 -12.03 27.19
C SER A 137 14.04 -13.41 27.55
N SER A 138 15.28 -13.67 27.22
CA SER A 138 16.06 -14.72 27.88
C SER A 138 17.23 -14.05 28.57
N GLY A 139 17.11 -13.96 29.91
CA GLY A 139 18.14 -13.45 30.75
C GLY A 139 19.39 -14.34 30.67
N GLU A 140 20.50 -13.71 30.39
CA GLU A 140 21.79 -14.19 30.85
C GLU A 140 22.62 -12.98 31.25
N SER A 141 22.82 -12.90 32.55
CA SER A 141 23.63 -11.92 33.25
C SER A 141 25.10 -12.12 32.92
N THR A 142 25.68 -11.27 32.10
CA THR A 142 27.11 -11.06 32.09
C THR A 142 27.41 -9.58 32.23
N SER A 143 27.98 -9.25 33.38
CA SER A 143 28.52 -7.95 33.76
C SER A 143 29.62 -7.52 32.75
N GLY A 144 29.28 -6.60 31.87
CA GLY A 144 30.24 -5.98 30.95
C GLY A 144 30.17 -4.45 31.10
N GLY A 145 31.13 -3.88 31.85
CA GLY A 145 31.18 -2.50 32.29
C GLY A 145 31.19 -1.48 31.15
N VAL A 146 30.74 -0.27 31.48
CA VAL A 146 30.59 0.96 30.72
C VAL A 146 31.84 1.42 29.95
N GLY A 147 33.03 0.77 30.17
CA GLY A 147 34.31 1.12 29.54
C GLY A 147 34.47 0.79 28.04
N GLY A 148 33.61 -0.09 27.45
CA GLY A 148 33.80 -0.56 26.08
C GLY A 148 33.26 0.42 24.98
N ARG A 149 32.31 1.27 25.32
CA ARG A 149 31.71 2.21 24.35
C ARG A 149 32.54 3.47 24.13
N ILE A 150 33.36 3.88 25.11
CA ILE A 150 34.18 5.10 25.03
C ILE A 150 35.40 4.86 24.13
N ARG A 151 35.97 3.66 24.09
CA ARG A 151 37.14 3.35 23.26
C ARG A 151 36.83 3.28 21.76
N ARG A 152 35.61 2.93 21.34
CA ARG A 152 35.22 2.92 19.92
C ARG A 152 34.89 4.31 19.33
N ALA A 153 34.55 5.28 20.16
CA ALA A 153 34.32 6.66 19.71
C ALA A 153 35.67 7.40 19.49
N ALA A 154 36.65 7.12 20.32
CA ALA A 154 38.00 7.77 20.21
C ALA A 154 38.79 7.31 19.01
N SER A 155 38.65 6.07 18.55
CA SER A 155 39.34 5.57 17.35
C SER A 155 38.77 6.13 16.03
N ARG A 156 37.50 6.49 16.00
CA ARG A 156 36.86 7.14 14.83
C ARG A 156 37.23 8.60 14.63
N MET A 157 37.62 9.31 15.70
CA MET A 157 38.03 10.71 15.58
C MET A 157 39.50 10.88 15.17
N ARG A 158 40.36 9.90 15.41
CA ARG A 158 41.77 9.95 15.01
C ARG A 158 42.01 9.68 13.53
N GLY A 159 41.17 8.89 12.86
CA GLY A 159 41.26 8.60 11.42
C GLY A 159 40.83 9.73 10.48
N ARG A 160 40.11 10.74 11.01
CA ARG A 160 39.54 11.82 10.18
C ARG A 160 40.43 13.06 10.06
N GLN A 161 41.56 13.10 10.77
CA GLN A 161 42.47 14.24 10.77
C GLN A 161 43.67 14.12 9.85
N GLU A 162 43.91 12.93 9.27
CA GLU A 162 45.03 12.72 8.35
C GLU A 162 44.66 12.84 6.86
N ASP A 163 43.37 12.74 6.49
CA ASP A 163 42.91 12.82 5.08
C ASP A 163 42.68 14.25 4.57
N ASP A 164 42.55 15.24 5.46
CA ASP A 164 42.30 16.65 5.06
C ASP A 164 43.56 17.45 4.70
N ARG A 165 44.76 16.84 4.68
CA ARG A 165 46.02 17.55 4.34
C ARG A 165 46.56 17.26 2.93
N LYS A 166 45.86 16.48 2.09
CA LYS A 166 46.39 16.09 0.77
C LYS A 166 45.57 16.47 -0.45
N SER A 167 44.54 17.33 -0.35
CA SER A 167 43.82 17.77 -1.54
C SER A 167 43.46 19.23 -1.51
N ALA A 168 44.43 20.07 -1.85
CA ALA A 168 44.20 21.42 -2.34
C ALA A 168 44.63 21.50 -3.80
N PRO A 169 43.72 21.66 -4.78
CA PRO A 169 44.07 22.10 -6.11
C PRO A 169 43.87 23.61 -6.27
N ALA A 170 44.91 24.19 -6.90
CA ALA A 170 45.02 25.58 -7.29
C ALA A 170 43.95 26.08 -8.27
N GLY A 171 43.77 27.35 -8.24
CA GLY A 171 42.94 28.28 -8.95
C GLY A 171 42.48 27.99 -10.38
N GLY A 172 41.25 28.36 -10.64
CA GLY A 172 40.69 28.57 -11.97
C GLY A 172 39.63 29.67 -11.94
N LYS A 173 40.01 30.88 -12.35
CA LYS A 173 39.11 31.97 -12.64
C LYS A 173 38.27 31.63 -13.88
N ALA A 174 36.95 31.68 -13.80
CA ALA A 174 36.06 31.68 -14.96
C ALA A 174 34.99 32.75 -14.81
N SER A 175 34.96 33.58 -15.83
CA SER A 175 34.18 34.79 -16.06
C SER A 175 32.67 34.58 -16.09
N ARG A 176 31.95 35.48 -15.43
CA ARG A 176 30.50 35.64 -15.56
C ARG A 176 30.15 36.37 -16.87
N GLY A 177 29.38 35.72 -17.74
CA GLY A 177 28.65 36.34 -18.83
C GLY A 177 27.19 36.66 -18.45
N PRO A 178 26.57 37.74 -18.99
CA PRO A 178 25.26 38.20 -18.55
C PRO A 178 24.11 37.41 -19.15
N ARG A 179 23.15 37.09 -18.29
CA ARG A 179 21.89 36.41 -18.63
C ARG A 179 20.90 37.40 -19.30
N ALA A 180 20.50 37.11 -20.53
CA ALA A 180 19.45 37.82 -21.24
C ALA A 180 18.05 37.44 -20.72
N ALA A 181 17.17 38.43 -20.56
CA ALA A 181 15.79 38.30 -20.15
C ALA A 181 14.87 37.91 -21.32
N PRO A 182 13.82 37.10 -21.12
CA PRO A 182 12.87 36.75 -22.18
C PRO A 182 11.84 37.87 -22.40
N LYS A 183 11.61 38.23 -23.67
CA LYS A 183 10.61 39.18 -24.13
C LYS A 183 9.19 38.65 -24.01
N ARG A 184 8.32 39.38 -23.32
CA ARG A 184 6.87 39.20 -23.28
C ARG A 184 6.25 39.62 -24.61
N THR A 185 5.67 38.67 -25.35
CA THR A 185 4.80 38.99 -26.48
C THR A 185 3.36 39.17 -25.99
N ARG A 186 2.84 40.36 -26.13
CA ARG A 186 1.44 40.74 -25.93
C ARG A 186 0.70 40.40 -27.22
N LYS A 187 -0.30 39.51 -27.19
CA LYS A 187 -1.28 39.38 -28.29
C LYS A 187 -2.52 40.17 -27.94
N LYS A 188 -2.85 41.13 -28.85
CA LYS A 188 -4.09 41.86 -28.92
C LYS A 188 -5.10 41.07 -29.76
N VAL A 189 -6.34 41.29 -29.43
CA VAL A 189 -7.66 41.04 -30.03
C VAL A 189 -8.39 39.89 -29.41
#